data_3df1ab352aa80ae0955c3f19c673c89e
#
_entry.id   3df1ab352aa80ae0955c3f19c673c89e
#
_cell.length_a   1.000
_cell.length_b   1.000
_cell.length_c   1.000
_cell.angle_alpha   90.00
_cell.angle_beta   90.00
_cell.angle_gamma   90.00
#
_symmetry.space_group_name_H-M   'P 1'
#
loop_
_entity.id
_entity.type
_entity.pdbx_description
1 polymer ?
#
loop_
_entity_poly.entity_id
_entity_poly.type
_entity_poly.pdbx_seq_one_letter_code
_entity_poly.pdbx_strand_id
1 'polypeptide(L)'
;MEKVKLTDICDFQGGSQPPKEEWSFDEQEGYIRMLQIRDFTQGERVTPEYIKISNTTKMCEANDILIARYGASIGKILTGLAGAYNVAIMRTIPDTSRIKKLYLYYYLKSPYFQNAILNVGSRAAQAGFNKEDLSKLDIECPELIKQDKIIAVLEKLECIIEKRKIELSNLDDLIKARFVEV
;
A
#
# COMPACT_ATOMS: atom_id res chain seq x y z
N MET A 1 -23.60 -11.33 -4.62
CA MET A 1 -22.26 -11.71 -4.11
C MET A 1 -22.32 -11.63 -2.59
N GLU A 2 -21.67 -12.55 -1.90
CA GLU A 2 -21.65 -12.53 -0.44
C GLU A 2 -20.83 -11.33 0.03
N LYS A 3 -21.36 -10.55 0.98
CA LYS A 3 -20.64 -9.48 1.67
C LYS A 3 -20.18 -10.02 3.02
N VAL A 4 -18.90 -9.86 3.30
CA VAL A 4 -18.28 -10.28 4.56
C VAL A 4 -17.54 -9.10 5.17
N LYS A 5 -17.24 -9.15 6.47
CA LYS A 5 -16.35 -8.14 7.07
C LYS A 5 -14.93 -8.28 6.53
N LEU A 6 -14.30 -7.15 6.26
CA LEU A 6 -12.92 -7.15 5.77
C LEU A 6 -11.98 -7.93 6.71
N THR A 7 -12.18 -7.81 8.01
CA THR A 7 -11.40 -8.52 9.03
C THR A 7 -11.68 -10.02 9.15
N ASP A 8 -12.74 -10.54 8.51
CA ASP A 8 -13.03 -11.98 8.48
C ASP A 8 -12.19 -12.72 7.43
N ILE A 9 -11.59 -11.98 6.48
CA ILE A 9 -10.82 -12.54 5.37
C ILE A 9 -9.40 -11.96 5.25
N CYS A 10 -9.08 -10.95 6.06
CA CYS A 10 -7.76 -10.34 6.08
C CYS A 10 -7.43 -9.87 7.50
N ASP A 11 -6.32 -10.31 8.05
CA ASP A 11 -5.78 -9.74 9.27
C ASP A 11 -4.90 -8.52 8.95
N PHE A 12 -4.65 -7.69 9.96
CA PHE A 12 -3.94 -6.42 9.84
C PHE A 12 -2.92 -6.29 10.96
N GLN A 13 -1.66 -6.04 10.60
CA GLN A 13 -0.56 -5.92 11.55
C GLN A 13 0.08 -4.53 11.44
N GLY A 14 0.04 -3.76 12.53
CA GLY A 14 0.77 -2.50 12.64
C GLY A 14 2.27 -2.73 12.74
N GLY A 15 3.05 -1.77 12.23
CA GLY A 15 4.50 -1.81 12.32
C GLY A 15 5.03 -1.48 13.72
N SER A 16 6.34 -1.50 13.86
CA SER A 16 7.06 -1.19 15.11
C SER A 16 7.94 0.04 14.96
N GLN A 17 8.22 0.72 16.06
CA GLN A 17 9.09 1.89 16.13
C GLN A 17 10.15 1.64 17.20
N PRO A 18 11.30 1.05 16.83
CA PRO A 18 12.40 0.88 17.75
C PRO A 18 12.99 2.23 18.16
N PRO A 19 13.70 2.31 19.30
CA PRO A 19 14.42 3.50 19.73
C PRO A 19 15.40 3.98 18.66
N LYS A 20 15.66 5.29 18.60
CA LYS A 20 16.57 5.87 17.58
C LYS A 20 18.00 5.37 17.67
N GLU A 21 18.43 4.98 18.84
CA GLU A 21 19.75 4.42 19.13
C GLU A 21 20.00 3.08 18.41
N GLU A 22 18.92 2.41 17.98
CA GLU A 22 18.96 1.16 17.21
C GLU A 22 18.98 1.39 15.69
N TRP A 23 18.98 2.64 15.24
CA TRP A 23 18.97 3.00 13.84
C TRP A 23 20.37 3.24 13.30
N SER A 24 20.60 2.87 12.03
CA SER A 24 21.83 3.09 11.29
C SER A 24 21.52 3.55 9.88
N PHE A 25 22.41 4.34 9.27
CA PHE A 25 22.39 4.62 7.84
C PHE A 25 23.21 3.61 7.04
N ASP A 26 24.03 2.81 7.71
CA ASP A 26 24.85 1.78 7.09
C ASP A 26 24.16 0.42 7.22
N GLU A 27 24.20 -0.34 6.13
CA GLU A 27 23.77 -1.74 6.14
C GLU A 27 24.80 -2.57 6.90
N GLN A 28 24.36 -3.34 7.89
CA GLN A 28 25.20 -4.13 8.78
C GLN A 28 24.62 -5.51 9.00
N GLU A 29 25.46 -6.47 9.38
CA GLU A 29 25.01 -7.80 9.78
C GLU A 29 24.07 -7.72 10.99
N GLY A 30 22.94 -8.41 10.92
CA GLY A 30 21.89 -8.39 11.94
C GLY A 30 20.97 -7.15 11.87
N TYR A 31 21.10 -6.31 10.84
CA TYR A 31 20.22 -5.18 10.58
C TYR A 31 19.31 -5.46 9.38
N ILE A 32 18.17 -4.78 9.35
CA ILE A 32 17.21 -4.82 8.24
C ILE A 32 16.78 -3.41 7.88
N ARG A 33 16.52 -3.17 6.60
CA ARG A 33 16.01 -1.86 6.13
C ARG A 33 14.69 -1.54 6.83
N MET A 34 14.57 -0.34 7.39
CA MET A 34 13.36 0.17 8.01
C MET A 34 12.56 0.99 7.01
N LEU A 35 11.44 0.44 6.59
CA LEU A 35 10.56 1.06 5.61
C LEU A 35 9.66 2.10 6.29
N GLN A 36 9.64 3.28 5.70
CA GLN A 36 8.74 4.37 6.02
C GLN A 36 7.92 4.73 4.78
N ILE A 37 6.84 5.49 4.93
CA ILE A 37 6.00 5.87 3.78
C ILE A 37 6.82 6.58 2.68
N ARG A 38 7.84 7.35 3.07
CA ARG A 38 8.72 8.06 2.12
C ARG A 38 9.49 7.10 1.19
N ASP A 39 9.88 5.91 1.66
CA ASP A 39 10.58 4.92 0.83
C ASP A 39 9.76 4.49 -0.38
N PHE A 40 8.44 4.44 -0.25
CA PHE A 40 7.53 4.08 -1.33
C PHE A 40 7.11 5.26 -2.22
N THR A 41 7.27 6.50 -1.75
CA THR A 41 6.72 7.68 -2.44
C THR A 41 7.79 8.56 -3.08
N GLN A 42 9.03 8.48 -2.64
CA GLN A 42 10.13 9.33 -3.10
C GLN A 42 11.21 8.55 -3.87
N GLY A 43 11.13 7.22 -3.89
CA GLY A 43 12.04 6.34 -4.64
C GLY A 43 13.50 6.54 -4.26
N GLU A 44 14.38 6.68 -5.24
CA GLU A 44 15.84 6.81 -5.06
C GLU A 44 16.31 8.07 -4.30
N ARG A 45 15.39 9.02 -4.03
CA ARG A 45 15.73 10.24 -3.27
C ARG A 45 15.81 10.00 -1.76
N VAL A 46 15.44 8.81 -1.29
CA VAL A 46 15.46 8.47 0.14
C VAL A 46 16.74 7.73 0.47
N THR A 47 17.51 8.25 1.41
CA THR A 47 18.58 7.48 2.04
C THR A 47 17.95 6.38 2.90
N PRO A 48 18.27 5.09 2.63
CA PRO A 48 17.76 3.99 3.44
C PRO A 48 18.22 4.12 4.90
N GLU A 49 17.34 3.72 5.81
CA GLU A 49 17.66 3.59 7.23
C GLU A 49 17.49 2.13 7.62
N TYR A 50 18.31 1.64 8.50
CA TYR A 50 18.34 0.25 8.95
C TYR A 50 18.12 0.20 10.46
N ILE A 51 17.55 -0.89 10.93
CA ILE A 51 17.35 -1.16 12.36
C ILE A 51 17.89 -2.52 12.72
N LYS A 52 18.34 -2.67 13.96
CA LYS A 52 18.74 -3.98 14.49
C LYS A 52 17.51 -4.90 14.56
N ILE A 53 17.66 -6.13 14.05
CA ILE A 53 16.60 -7.14 14.10
C ILE A 53 16.41 -7.61 15.54
N SER A 54 15.16 -7.64 15.98
CA SER A 54 14.74 -8.16 17.28
C SER A 54 13.50 -9.05 17.14
N ASN A 55 13.11 -9.74 18.19
CA ASN A 55 11.90 -10.58 18.20
C ASN A 55 10.60 -9.80 18.03
N THR A 56 10.64 -8.48 18.23
CA THR A 56 9.49 -7.58 18.07
C THR A 56 9.45 -6.89 16.70
N THR A 57 10.51 -7.05 15.89
CA THR A 57 10.60 -6.44 14.56
C THR A 57 9.50 -6.99 13.65
N LYS A 58 8.68 -6.08 13.09
CA LYS A 58 7.64 -6.42 12.13
C LYS A 58 8.18 -6.28 10.73
N MET A 59 8.16 -7.37 9.96
CA MET A 59 8.75 -7.45 8.63
C MET A 59 7.70 -7.73 7.56
N CYS A 60 7.97 -7.30 6.34
CA CYS A 60 7.17 -7.58 5.15
C CYS A 60 8.06 -8.00 3.98
N GLU A 61 7.45 -8.74 3.07
CA GLU A 61 8.03 -9.11 1.78
C GLU A 61 7.62 -8.08 0.69
N ALA A 62 8.37 -8.02 -0.41
CA ALA A 62 8.11 -7.08 -1.49
C ALA A 62 6.72 -7.26 -2.14
N ASN A 63 6.17 -8.48 -2.09
CA ASN A 63 4.83 -8.80 -2.59
C ASN A 63 3.71 -8.62 -1.57
N ASP A 64 4.01 -8.13 -0.36
CA ASP A 64 2.99 -7.80 0.62
C ASP A 64 2.32 -6.47 0.30
N ILE A 65 1.06 -6.35 0.70
CA ILE A 65 0.28 -5.13 0.57
C ILE A 65 0.29 -4.41 1.91
N LEU A 66 0.78 -3.20 1.90
CA LEU A 66 0.86 -2.33 3.06
C LEU A 66 -0.06 -1.13 2.87
N ILE A 67 -0.52 -0.54 3.96
CA ILE A 67 -1.39 0.64 3.97
C ILE A 67 -0.77 1.71 4.86
N ALA A 68 -0.64 2.93 4.35
CA ALA A 68 -0.22 4.07 5.15
C ALA A 68 -1.35 4.48 6.12
N ARG A 69 -1.04 4.60 7.43
CA ARG A 69 -2.03 4.81 8.50
C ARG A 69 -2.24 6.25 8.90
N TYR A 70 -1.25 7.12 8.72
CA TYR A 70 -1.21 8.46 9.29
C TYR A 70 -0.86 9.54 8.27
N GLY A 71 -1.26 10.79 8.59
CA GLY A 71 -0.87 12.00 7.90
C GLY A 71 -1.44 12.14 6.48
N ALA A 72 -0.79 12.94 5.64
CA ALA A 72 -1.22 13.23 4.28
C ALA A 72 -1.22 12.00 3.34
N SER A 73 -0.61 10.91 3.76
CA SER A 73 -0.54 9.66 2.99
C SER A 73 -1.55 8.61 3.44
N ILE A 74 -2.44 8.94 4.40
CA ILE A 74 -3.43 7.99 4.93
C ILE A 74 -4.19 7.30 3.80
N GLY A 75 -4.34 5.97 3.90
CA GLY A 75 -5.02 5.15 2.90
C GLY A 75 -4.17 4.77 1.69
N LYS A 76 -2.99 5.37 1.46
CA LYS A 76 -2.10 4.96 0.36
C LYS A 76 -1.73 3.49 0.47
N ILE A 77 -1.86 2.78 -0.64
CA ILE A 77 -1.46 1.38 -0.77
C ILE A 77 0.00 1.34 -1.23
N LEU A 78 0.83 0.62 -0.48
CA LEU A 78 2.27 0.55 -0.63
C LEU A 78 2.68 -0.89 -0.92
N THR A 79 3.50 -1.11 -1.95
CA THR A 79 3.98 -2.44 -2.38
C THR A 79 5.38 -2.31 -2.99
N GLY A 80 6.07 -3.45 -3.17
CA GLY A 80 7.32 -3.49 -3.94
C GLY A 80 8.60 -3.42 -3.12
N LEU A 81 8.53 -3.25 -1.80
CA LEU A 81 9.70 -3.23 -0.92
C LEU A 81 9.59 -4.28 0.17
N ALA A 82 10.73 -4.91 0.51
CA ALA A 82 10.88 -5.82 1.64
C ALA A 82 11.70 -5.17 2.75
N GLY A 83 11.36 -5.46 4.00
CA GLY A 83 12.06 -4.91 5.15
C GLY A 83 11.20 -4.89 6.41
N ALA A 84 11.72 -4.28 7.47
CA ALA A 84 10.92 -3.89 8.62
C ALA A 84 10.06 -2.66 8.26
N TYR A 85 8.91 -2.48 8.89
CA TYR A 85 8.07 -1.30 8.63
C TYR A 85 7.64 -0.62 9.93
N ASN A 86 7.58 0.71 9.88
CA ASN A 86 7.32 1.52 11.04
C ASN A 86 5.83 1.60 11.42
N VAL A 87 5.53 2.19 12.57
CA VAL A 87 4.16 2.31 13.11
C VAL A 87 3.19 3.07 12.20
N ALA A 88 3.69 3.88 11.26
CA ALA A 88 2.87 4.58 10.28
C ALA A 88 2.35 3.68 9.15
N ILE A 89 2.76 2.42 9.12
CA ILE A 89 2.40 1.44 8.10
C ILE A 89 1.66 0.27 8.76
N MET A 90 0.67 -0.24 8.07
CA MET A 90 -0.08 -1.44 8.43
C MET A 90 0.04 -2.47 7.30
N ARG A 91 0.48 -3.69 7.63
CA ARG A 91 0.56 -4.82 6.70
C ARG A 91 -0.78 -5.54 6.65
N THR A 92 -1.22 -5.93 5.47
CA THR A 92 -2.35 -6.84 5.28
C THR A 92 -1.88 -8.28 5.29
N ILE A 93 -2.64 -9.17 5.92
CA ILE A 93 -2.40 -10.61 5.99
C ILE A 93 -3.69 -11.30 5.51
N PRO A 94 -3.88 -11.43 4.17
CA PRO A 94 -5.08 -12.03 3.62
C PRO A 94 -5.13 -13.54 3.87
N ASP A 95 -6.33 -14.07 4.14
CA ASP A 95 -6.61 -15.49 4.07
C ASP A 95 -6.69 -15.91 2.58
N THR A 96 -5.57 -16.42 2.06
CA THR A 96 -5.44 -16.78 0.65
C THR A 96 -6.33 -17.96 0.22
N SER A 97 -6.95 -18.66 1.15
CA SER A 97 -7.97 -19.67 0.85
C SER A 97 -9.31 -19.04 0.43
N ARG A 98 -9.55 -17.78 0.79
CA ARG A 98 -10.81 -17.05 0.55
C ARG A 98 -10.64 -15.84 -0.36
N ILE A 99 -9.49 -15.14 -0.28
CA ILE A 99 -9.25 -13.92 -1.05
C ILE A 99 -7.87 -13.91 -1.70
N LYS A 100 -7.81 -13.55 -2.98
CA LYS A 100 -6.55 -13.34 -3.69
C LYS A 100 -5.92 -12.00 -3.31
N LYS A 101 -4.60 -11.97 -3.12
CA LYS A 101 -3.87 -10.73 -2.79
C LYS A 101 -4.20 -9.59 -3.76
N LEU A 102 -4.23 -9.88 -5.06
CA LEU A 102 -4.48 -8.87 -6.08
C LEU A 102 -5.94 -8.37 -6.07
N TYR A 103 -6.90 -9.23 -5.74
CA TYR A 103 -8.28 -8.81 -5.55
C TYR A 103 -8.41 -7.86 -4.35
N LEU A 104 -7.77 -8.20 -3.23
CA LEU A 104 -7.68 -7.33 -2.06
C LEU A 104 -7.00 -5.99 -2.40
N TYR A 105 -5.92 -6.00 -3.16
CA TYR A 105 -5.23 -4.80 -3.62
C TYR A 105 -6.17 -3.84 -4.36
N TYR A 106 -6.96 -4.34 -5.31
CA TYR A 106 -7.94 -3.53 -6.03
C TYR A 106 -9.06 -3.02 -5.13
N TYR A 107 -9.54 -3.85 -4.20
CA TYR A 107 -10.51 -3.39 -3.21
C TYR A 107 -9.96 -2.24 -2.36
N LEU A 108 -8.74 -2.35 -1.86
CA LEU A 108 -8.10 -1.31 -1.06
C LEU A 108 -7.84 -0.01 -1.85
N LYS A 109 -7.67 -0.09 -3.16
CA LYS A 109 -7.58 1.07 -4.07
C LYS A 109 -8.94 1.64 -4.46
N SER A 110 -10.03 0.96 -4.19
CA SER A 110 -11.37 1.38 -4.59
C SER A 110 -11.81 2.67 -3.89
N PRO A 111 -12.65 3.50 -4.55
CA PRO A 111 -13.23 4.68 -3.92
C PRO A 111 -13.99 4.36 -2.62
N TYR A 112 -14.60 3.19 -2.54
CA TYR A 112 -15.33 2.76 -1.34
C TYR A 112 -14.40 2.68 -0.13
N PHE A 113 -13.29 1.93 -0.24
CA PHE A 113 -12.31 1.80 0.84
C PHE A 113 -11.62 3.13 1.13
N GLN A 114 -11.16 3.85 0.11
CA GLN A 114 -10.43 5.10 0.26
C GLN A 114 -11.28 6.16 0.96
N ASN A 115 -12.54 6.34 0.57
CA ASN A 115 -13.44 7.28 1.21
C ASN A 115 -13.75 6.89 2.66
N ALA A 116 -13.92 5.59 2.94
CA ALA A 116 -14.15 5.12 4.30
C ALA A 116 -12.96 5.45 5.22
N ILE A 117 -11.73 5.20 4.78
CA ILE A 117 -10.51 5.48 5.55
C ILE A 117 -10.29 6.98 5.76
N LEU A 118 -10.50 7.80 4.74
CA LEU A 118 -10.40 9.27 4.85
C LEU A 118 -11.42 9.84 5.83
N ASN A 119 -12.65 9.32 5.82
CA ASN A 119 -13.70 9.76 6.74
C ASN A 119 -13.39 9.39 8.21
N VAL A 120 -12.73 8.27 8.46
CA VAL A 120 -12.26 7.90 9.81
C VAL A 120 -11.14 8.84 10.24
N GLY A 121 -10.13 9.04 9.39
CA GLY A 121 -8.98 9.90 9.68
C GLY A 121 -9.36 11.34 10.00
N SER A 122 -10.44 11.86 9.42
CA SER A 122 -10.92 13.23 9.68
C SER A 122 -11.64 13.42 11.02
N ARG A 123 -12.10 12.35 11.65
CA ARG A 123 -12.87 12.38 12.91
C ARG A 123 -12.01 12.15 14.15
N ALA A 124 -10.81 11.66 14.01
CA ALA A 124 -9.92 11.36 15.13
C ALA A 124 -9.05 12.58 15.48
N ALA A 125 -8.85 12.85 16.76
CA ALA A 125 -7.90 13.85 17.24
C ALA A 125 -6.44 13.54 16.83
N GLN A 126 -6.17 12.28 16.48
CA GLN A 126 -4.97 11.84 15.74
C GLN A 126 -5.42 11.31 14.38
N ALA A 127 -5.01 11.99 13.31
CA ALA A 127 -5.35 11.63 11.94
C ALA A 127 -4.76 10.25 11.59
N GLY A 128 -5.54 9.18 11.78
CA GLY A 128 -5.13 7.81 11.50
C GLY A 128 -6.29 6.82 11.66
N PHE A 129 -6.10 5.59 11.24
CA PHE A 129 -7.06 4.49 11.42
C PHE A 129 -6.39 3.29 12.12
N ASN A 130 -7.21 2.43 12.69
CA ASN A 130 -6.78 1.21 13.38
C ASN A 130 -7.55 -0.03 12.87
N LYS A 131 -7.26 -1.20 13.45
CA LYS A 131 -7.91 -2.46 13.06
C LYS A 131 -9.42 -2.46 13.34
N GLU A 132 -9.87 -1.77 14.38
CA GLU A 132 -11.30 -1.64 14.72
C GLU A 132 -12.05 -0.84 13.65
N ASP A 133 -11.42 0.18 13.06
CA ASP A 133 -12.01 0.93 11.96
C ASP A 133 -12.18 0.07 10.72
N LEU A 134 -11.20 -0.79 10.43
CA LEU A 134 -11.24 -1.74 9.32
C LEU A 134 -12.30 -2.83 9.51
N SER A 135 -12.61 -3.23 10.75
CA SER A 135 -13.63 -4.23 11.05
C SER A 135 -15.06 -3.76 10.73
N LYS A 136 -15.25 -2.47 10.56
CA LYS A 136 -16.54 -1.88 10.18
C LYS A 136 -16.80 -1.96 8.66
N LEU A 137 -15.77 -2.23 7.88
CA LEU A 137 -15.84 -2.26 6.41
C LEU A 137 -16.27 -3.63 5.90
N ASP A 138 -17.11 -3.62 4.88
CA ASP A 138 -17.57 -4.81 4.18
C ASP A 138 -16.85 -4.94 2.85
N ILE A 139 -16.59 -6.17 2.42
CA ILE A 139 -16.04 -6.49 1.10
C ILE A 139 -16.91 -7.57 0.45
N GLU A 140 -17.13 -7.44 -0.85
CA GLU A 140 -17.68 -8.53 -1.64
C GLU A 140 -16.60 -9.58 -1.85
N CYS A 141 -16.86 -10.81 -1.40
CA CYS A 141 -15.92 -11.92 -1.48
C CYS A 141 -16.51 -13.05 -2.34
N PRO A 142 -16.45 -12.94 -3.68
CA PRO A 142 -16.85 -14.02 -4.56
C PRO A 142 -15.86 -15.19 -4.51
N GLU A 143 -16.24 -16.34 -5.09
CA GLU A 143 -15.34 -17.48 -5.25
C GLU A 143 -14.04 -17.09 -5.99
N LEU A 144 -12.93 -17.77 -5.68
CA LEU A 144 -11.59 -17.46 -6.20
C LEU A 144 -11.53 -17.39 -7.74
N ILE A 145 -12.26 -18.29 -8.44
CA ILE A 145 -12.34 -18.28 -9.91
C ILE A 145 -12.99 -16.99 -10.44
N LYS A 146 -13.97 -16.46 -9.73
CA LYS A 146 -14.60 -15.19 -10.10
C LYS A 146 -13.71 -14.00 -9.77
N GLN A 147 -12.95 -14.06 -8.68
CA GLN A 147 -11.92 -13.07 -8.36
C GLN A 147 -10.89 -13.00 -9.48
N ASP A 148 -10.41 -14.13 -10.04
CA ASP A 148 -9.49 -14.14 -11.17
C ASP A 148 -10.03 -13.41 -12.40
N LYS A 149 -11.30 -13.63 -12.72
CA LYS A 149 -11.94 -12.92 -13.85
C LYS A 149 -12.03 -11.42 -13.63
N ILE A 150 -12.33 -10.99 -12.41
CA ILE A 150 -12.38 -9.57 -12.04
C ILE A 150 -10.99 -8.96 -12.11
N ILE A 151 -9.98 -9.64 -11.54
CA ILE A 151 -8.58 -9.21 -11.59
C ILE A 151 -8.14 -9.02 -13.04
N ALA A 152 -8.37 -10.00 -13.92
CA ALA A 152 -7.97 -9.94 -15.32
C ALA A 152 -8.59 -8.74 -16.08
N VAL A 153 -9.81 -8.34 -15.73
CA VAL A 153 -10.45 -7.14 -16.30
C VAL A 153 -9.78 -5.88 -15.76
N LEU A 154 -9.53 -5.80 -14.46
CA LEU A 154 -8.91 -4.63 -13.83
C LEU A 154 -7.47 -4.41 -14.30
N GLU A 155 -6.67 -5.47 -14.43
CA GLU A 155 -5.32 -5.40 -15.02
C GLU A 155 -5.33 -4.88 -16.45
N LYS A 156 -6.27 -5.35 -17.28
CA LYS A 156 -6.43 -4.82 -18.65
C LYS A 156 -6.77 -3.34 -18.65
N LEU A 157 -7.64 -2.90 -17.75
CA LEU A 157 -8.01 -1.48 -17.63
C LEU A 157 -6.81 -0.64 -17.16
N GLU A 158 -6.04 -1.10 -16.16
CA GLU A 158 -4.81 -0.40 -15.74
C GLU A 158 -3.80 -0.30 -16.90
N CYS A 159 -3.60 -1.39 -17.67
CA CYS A 159 -2.72 -1.37 -18.82
C CYS A 159 -3.18 -0.35 -19.89
N ILE A 160 -4.47 -0.27 -20.17
CA ILE A 160 -5.03 0.71 -21.13
C ILE A 160 -4.84 2.14 -20.60
N ILE A 161 -5.12 2.37 -19.33
CA ILE A 161 -4.95 3.69 -18.71
C ILE A 161 -3.48 4.13 -18.80
N GLU A 162 -2.54 3.25 -18.50
CA GLU A 162 -1.11 3.57 -18.54
C GLU A 162 -0.63 3.88 -19.97
N LYS A 163 -1.05 3.07 -20.96
CA LYS A 163 -0.76 3.36 -22.37
C LYS A 163 -1.29 4.73 -22.79
N ARG A 164 -2.51 5.08 -22.38
CA ARG A 164 -3.09 6.39 -22.71
C ARG A 164 -2.36 7.57 -22.05
N LYS A 165 -1.86 7.39 -20.84
CA LYS A 165 -1.01 8.41 -20.20
C LYS A 165 0.29 8.63 -20.97
N ILE A 166 0.94 7.55 -21.40
CA ILE A 166 2.17 7.63 -22.20
C ILE A 166 1.88 8.31 -23.54
N GLU A 167 0.79 7.94 -24.23
CA GLU A 167 0.37 8.58 -25.47
C GLU A 167 0.14 10.10 -25.30
N LEU A 168 -0.54 10.49 -24.22
CA LEU A 168 -0.76 11.92 -23.91
C LEU A 168 0.55 12.66 -23.65
N SER A 169 1.46 12.06 -22.85
CA SER A 169 2.78 12.65 -22.62
C SER A 169 3.57 12.84 -23.90
N ASN A 170 3.56 11.86 -24.78
CA ASN A 170 4.25 11.94 -26.07
C ASN A 170 3.66 13.04 -26.97
N LEU A 171 2.33 13.20 -26.96
CA LEU A 171 1.66 14.27 -27.71
C LEU A 171 2.02 15.66 -27.14
N ASP A 172 2.08 15.81 -25.82
CA ASP A 172 2.50 17.06 -25.18
C ASP A 172 3.95 17.42 -25.55
N ASP A 173 4.84 16.42 -25.60
CA ASP A 173 6.23 16.64 -25.98
C ASP A 173 6.38 16.98 -27.48
N LEU A 174 5.60 16.37 -28.36
CA LEU A 174 5.53 16.74 -29.77
C LEU A 174 5.03 18.18 -29.98
N ILE A 175 4.01 18.58 -29.24
CA ILE A 175 3.50 19.96 -29.29
C ILE A 175 4.59 20.92 -28.85
N LYS A 176 5.26 20.67 -27.72
CA LYS A 176 6.36 21.53 -27.21
C LYS A 176 7.49 21.63 -28.22
N ALA A 177 7.95 20.51 -28.81
CA ALA A 177 9.02 20.51 -29.82
C ALA A 177 8.66 21.39 -31.03
N ARG A 178 7.42 21.35 -31.51
CA ARG A 178 6.97 22.13 -32.67
C ARG A 178 6.87 23.61 -32.39
N PHE A 179 6.64 24.05 -31.16
CA PHE A 179 6.59 25.46 -30.77
C PHE A 179 7.97 26.04 -30.40
N VAL A 180 9.00 25.23 -30.25
CA VAL A 180 10.38 25.72 -30.03
C VAL A 180 11.14 25.95 -31.34
N GLU A 181 10.66 25.39 -32.47
CA GLU A 181 11.27 25.55 -33.80
C GLU A 181 10.71 26.81 -34.57
N VAL A 182 9.90 27.65 -33.96
CA VAL A 182 9.38 28.92 -34.48
C VAL A 182 9.91 30.06 -33.62
#